data_677e6f877c2283ccb743a2a78997308f
#
_entry.id   677e6f877c2283ccb743a2a78997308f
#
_cell.length_a   1.000
_cell.length_b   1.000
_cell.length_c   1.000
_cell.angle_alpha   90.00
_cell.angle_beta   90.00
_cell.angle_gamma   90.00
#
_symmetry.space_group_name_H-M   'P 1'
#
loop_
_entity.id
_entity.type
_entity.pdbx_description
1 polymer ?
#
loop_
_entity_poly.entity_id
_entity_poly.type
_entity_poly.pdbx_seq_one_letter_code
_entity_poly.pdbx_strand_id
1 'polypeptide(L)'
;KEKKLKPTPYIPQDIEPVSDSDSEFKYLEGKTIKFLGNIKSSLIAYIKWLAKTYNFEADITSDYDKITNLDFRKFRYSDKYAAIIAGPMPHSVKGKGDYSSGLEMLKNEPGYPDVVECVTSEKLKVTRTSINKALQEVNYKLMSR
;
A
#
# COMPACT_ATOMS: atom_id res chain seq x y z
N LYS A 1 -16.65 -5.81 25.31
CA LYS A 1 -16.69 -6.08 24.92
C LYS A 1 -16.48 -5.72 24.36
N GLU A 2 -16.33 -5.94 24.11
CA GLU A 2 -16.27 -6.14 23.61
C GLU A 2 -16.21 -5.92 22.91
N LYS A 3 -15.97 -5.94 22.80
CA LYS A 3 -16.09 -6.17 22.11
C LYS A 3 -16.05 -6.12 21.46
N LYS A 4 -15.92 -6.24 21.45
CA LYS A 4 -16.01 -6.69 20.85
C LYS A 4 -16.08 -6.63 20.06
N LEU A 5 -15.94 -6.68 19.92
CA LEU A 5 -15.99 -6.97 19.32
C LEU A 5 -16.11 -7.17 18.52
N LYS A 6 -15.95 -6.84 18.45
CA LYS A 6 -16.14 -7.29 17.64
C LYS A 6 -15.39 -7.86 16.97
N PRO A 7 -15.57 -8.17 17.06
CA PRO A 7 -14.68 -9.07 16.51
C PRO A 7 -14.20 -8.73 15.19
N THR A 8 -12.97 -8.77 15.07
CA THR A 8 -12.37 -8.62 13.80
C THR A 8 -12.68 -9.83 13.03
N PRO A 9 -13.34 -9.73 11.94
CA PRO A 9 -13.61 -10.90 11.16
C PRO A 9 -12.37 -11.53 10.60
N TYR A 10 -11.27 -10.80 10.60
CA TYR A 10 -10.08 -11.31 9.99
C TYR A 10 -8.90 -11.16 10.92
N ILE A 11 -8.33 -12.28 11.32
CA ILE A 11 -7.15 -12.29 12.17
C ILE A 11 -6.07 -13.05 11.42
N PRO A 12 -4.96 -12.40 11.09
CA PRO A 12 -3.92 -13.08 10.33
C PRO A 12 -3.20 -14.10 11.20
N GLN A 13 -3.48 -15.35 10.95
CA GLN A 13 -2.89 -16.43 11.73
C GLN A 13 -1.48 -16.77 11.32
N ASP A 14 -1.16 -16.51 10.07
CA ASP A 14 0.14 -16.85 9.53
C ASP A 14 1.17 -15.75 9.66
N ILE A 15 0.79 -14.64 10.29
CA ILE A 15 1.72 -13.58 10.56
C ILE A 15 1.89 -13.47 12.04
N GLU A 16 3.10 -13.60 12.47
CA GLU A 16 3.36 -13.52 13.88
C GLU A 16 3.06 -12.14 14.39
N PRO A 17 2.29 -12.04 15.47
CA PRO A 17 2.16 -10.78 16.15
C PRO A 17 3.53 -10.43 16.67
N VAL A 18 4.02 -9.34 16.24
CA VAL A 18 5.32 -8.90 16.63
C VAL A 18 5.16 -8.02 17.83
N SER A 19 5.78 -8.41 18.92
CA SER A 19 5.70 -7.59 20.12
C SER A 19 6.28 -6.22 19.84
N ASP A 20 7.18 -6.15 18.87
CA ASP A 20 7.79 -4.89 18.49
C ASP A 20 7.10 -4.27 17.30
N SER A 21 5.93 -4.75 16.95
CA SER A 21 5.26 -4.28 15.75
C SER A 21 4.96 -2.79 15.83
N ASP A 22 4.72 -2.26 17.02
CA ASP A 22 4.50 -0.84 17.16
C ASP A 22 5.71 -0.05 16.69
N SER A 23 6.90 -0.56 16.97
CA SER A 23 8.11 0.07 16.49
C SER A 23 8.25 -0.06 14.99
N GLU A 24 7.86 -1.21 14.45
CA GLU A 24 8.02 -1.47 13.03
C GLU A 24 7.12 -0.60 12.17
N PHE A 25 5.99 -0.16 12.71
CA PHE A 25 5.04 0.63 11.96
C PHE A 25 4.78 1.98 12.59
N LYS A 26 5.64 2.39 13.51
CA LYS A 26 5.45 3.60 14.28
C LYS A 26 5.29 4.84 13.40
N TYR A 27 6.06 4.93 12.35
CA TYR A 27 6.06 6.13 11.51
C TYR A 27 4.91 6.16 10.52
N LEU A 28 4.12 5.10 10.45
CA LEU A 28 2.92 5.07 9.62
C LEU A 28 1.76 5.79 10.28
N GLU A 29 1.81 5.98 11.60
CA GLU A 29 0.70 6.57 12.33
C GLU A 29 0.34 7.93 11.77
N GLY A 30 -0.94 8.12 11.49
CA GLY A 30 -1.44 9.37 10.96
C GLY A 30 -1.18 9.61 9.48
N LYS A 31 -0.52 8.67 8.81
CA LYS A 31 -0.18 8.82 7.40
C LYS A 31 -1.21 8.17 6.51
N THR A 32 -1.28 8.61 5.26
CA THR A 32 -2.13 7.98 4.26
C THR A 32 -1.25 7.24 3.26
N ILE A 33 -1.53 5.95 3.09
CA ILE A 33 -0.79 5.10 2.18
C ILE A 33 -1.73 4.70 1.04
N LYS A 34 -1.30 4.94 -0.19
CA LYS A 34 -2.09 4.56 -1.36
C LYS A 34 -1.70 3.15 -1.79
N PHE A 35 -2.69 2.28 -1.95
CA PHE A 35 -2.47 0.93 -2.46
C PHE A 35 -3.06 0.83 -3.85
N LEU A 36 -2.26 0.42 -4.81
CA LEU A 36 -2.68 0.27 -6.20
C LEU A 36 -2.33 -1.13 -6.68
N GLY A 37 -3.28 -1.82 -7.29
CA GLY A 37 -2.97 -3.09 -7.90
C GLY A 37 -4.08 -4.10 -7.71
N ASN A 38 -3.90 -5.25 -8.35
CA ASN A 38 -4.86 -6.34 -8.23
C ASN A 38 -4.71 -6.98 -6.85
N ILE A 39 -5.63 -6.66 -5.96
CA ILE A 39 -5.60 -7.10 -4.57
C ILE A 39 -6.88 -7.83 -4.26
N LYS A 40 -6.76 -9.08 -3.82
CA LYS A 40 -7.92 -9.89 -3.47
C LYS A 40 -8.67 -9.28 -2.30
N SER A 41 -9.96 -9.52 -2.24
CA SER A 41 -10.79 -8.95 -1.17
C SER A 41 -10.30 -9.36 0.22
N SER A 42 -9.81 -10.59 0.37
CA SER A 42 -9.28 -11.02 1.66
C SER A 42 -8.05 -10.22 2.07
N LEU A 43 -7.23 -9.83 1.10
CA LEU A 43 -6.05 -9.03 1.38
C LEU A 43 -6.41 -7.57 1.60
N ILE A 44 -7.47 -7.08 0.96
CA ILE A 44 -7.97 -5.75 1.25
C ILE A 44 -8.42 -5.69 2.72
N ALA A 45 -9.11 -6.74 3.17
CA ALA A 45 -9.53 -6.82 4.57
C ALA A 45 -8.32 -6.81 5.51
N TYR A 46 -7.27 -7.52 5.12
CA TYR A 46 -6.04 -7.56 5.91
C TYR A 46 -5.40 -6.17 5.98
N ILE A 47 -5.34 -5.46 4.85
CA ILE A 47 -4.77 -4.12 4.83
C ILE A 47 -5.59 -3.19 5.73
N LYS A 48 -6.90 -3.29 5.66
CA LYS A 48 -7.76 -2.45 6.50
C LYS A 48 -7.56 -2.77 7.98
N TRP A 49 -7.35 -4.04 8.30
CA TRP A 49 -7.07 -4.44 9.67
C TRP A 49 -5.74 -3.83 10.16
N LEU A 50 -4.72 -3.88 9.30
CA LEU A 50 -3.43 -3.26 9.64
C LEU A 50 -3.58 -1.74 9.83
N ALA A 51 -4.32 -1.10 8.94
CA ALA A 51 -4.51 0.35 9.02
C ALA A 51 -5.17 0.73 10.34
N LYS A 52 -6.17 -0.01 10.74
CA LYS A 52 -6.85 0.25 11.99
C LYS A 52 -5.93 -0.03 13.18
N THR A 53 -5.19 -1.11 13.11
CA THR A 53 -4.32 -1.53 14.21
C THR A 53 -3.20 -0.52 14.45
N TYR A 54 -2.63 0.00 13.36
CA TYR A 54 -1.47 0.89 13.47
C TYR A 54 -1.78 2.34 13.17
N ASN A 55 -3.06 2.67 13.06
CA ASN A 55 -3.54 4.06 12.93
C ASN A 55 -3.02 4.79 11.71
N PHE A 56 -3.02 4.12 10.58
CA PHE A 56 -2.77 4.81 9.33
C PHE A 56 -3.99 4.67 8.44
N GLU A 57 -4.01 5.46 7.37
CA GLU A 57 -5.13 5.42 6.44
C GLU A 57 -4.70 4.66 5.19
N ALA A 58 -5.51 3.69 4.77
CA ALA A 58 -5.25 2.94 3.55
C ALA A 58 -6.27 3.37 2.50
N ASP A 59 -5.78 3.93 1.42
CA ASP A 59 -6.61 4.34 0.29
C ASP A 59 -6.34 3.34 -0.83
N ILE A 60 -7.29 2.43 -1.06
CA ILE A 60 -7.06 1.27 -1.91
C ILE A 60 -7.84 1.38 -3.22
N THR A 61 -7.15 1.23 -4.33
CA THR A 61 -7.78 1.07 -5.65
C THR A 61 -7.27 -0.24 -6.22
N SER A 62 -8.14 -1.26 -6.25
CA SER A 62 -7.72 -2.62 -6.57
C SER A 62 -8.34 -3.18 -7.85
N ASP A 63 -9.28 -2.49 -8.43
CA ASP A 63 -9.96 -2.93 -9.64
C ASP A 63 -9.20 -2.41 -10.86
N TYR A 64 -8.89 -3.30 -11.81
CA TYR A 64 -8.15 -2.90 -13.01
C TYR A 64 -8.84 -1.77 -13.76
N ASP A 65 -10.17 -1.83 -13.87
CA ASP A 65 -10.90 -0.78 -14.57
C ASP A 65 -10.75 0.55 -13.86
N LYS A 66 -10.81 0.52 -12.54
CA LYS A 66 -10.66 1.75 -11.77
C LYS A 66 -9.24 2.29 -11.86
N ILE A 67 -8.26 1.41 -11.86
CA ILE A 67 -6.86 1.83 -11.98
C ILE A 67 -6.62 2.44 -13.36
N THR A 68 -7.16 1.80 -14.40
CA THR A 68 -6.99 2.28 -15.77
C THR A 68 -7.57 3.69 -15.92
N ASN A 69 -8.67 3.96 -15.23
CA ASN A 69 -9.33 5.26 -15.33
C ASN A 69 -8.82 6.28 -14.31
N LEU A 70 -7.94 5.88 -13.43
CA LEU A 70 -7.35 6.78 -12.45
C LEU A 70 -6.23 7.57 -13.10
N ASP A 71 -6.29 8.88 -12.98
CA ASP A 71 -5.22 9.71 -13.55
C ASP A 71 -4.10 9.81 -12.53
N PHE A 72 -2.98 9.14 -12.84
CA PHE A 72 -1.87 9.07 -11.92
C PHE A 72 -1.21 10.43 -11.65
N ARG A 73 -1.42 11.39 -12.55
CA ARG A 73 -0.83 12.73 -12.35
C ARG A 73 -1.34 13.40 -11.08
N LYS A 74 -2.52 12.98 -10.58
CA LYS A 74 -3.07 13.58 -9.36
C LYS A 74 -2.23 13.28 -8.12
N PHE A 75 -1.37 12.27 -8.19
CA PHE A 75 -0.49 11.96 -7.06
C PHE A 75 0.76 12.82 -7.05
N ARG A 76 1.07 13.48 -8.15
CA ARG A 76 2.29 14.25 -8.27
C ARG A 76 2.18 15.52 -7.46
N TYR A 77 3.20 15.76 -6.65
CA TYR A 77 3.27 16.93 -5.76
C TYR A 77 2.10 16.99 -4.76
N SER A 78 1.48 15.86 -4.48
CA SER A 78 0.39 15.80 -3.52
C SER A 78 0.95 15.56 -2.11
N ASP A 79 0.46 16.34 -1.16
CA ASP A 79 0.87 16.15 0.23
C ASP A 79 0.04 15.08 0.93
N LYS A 80 -0.97 14.56 0.26
CA LYS A 80 -1.89 13.64 0.90
C LYS A 80 -1.27 12.29 1.22
N TYR A 81 -0.43 11.79 0.31
CA TYR A 81 0.07 10.42 0.43
C TYR A 81 1.51 10.39 0.88
N ALA A 82 1.78 9.57 1.90
CA ALA A 82 3.14 9.36 2.36
C ALA A 82 3.90 8.41 1.43
N ALA A 83 3.18 7.48 0.81
CA ALA A 83 3.79 6.51 -0.09
C ALA A 83 2.71 5.82 -0.92
N ILE A 84 3.15 5.18 -1.99
CA ILE A 84 2.30 4.33 -2.82
C ILE A 84 2.84 2.91 -2.76
N ILE A 85 1.99 1.96 -2.41
CA ILE A 85 2.35 0.55 -2.43
C ILE A 85 1.68 -0.06 -3.65
N ALA A 86 2.48 -0.64 -4.53
CA ALA A 86 2.01 -1.10 -5.83
C ALA A 86 2.05 -2.61 -5.95
N GLY A 87 0.94 -3.20 -6.38
CA GLY A 87 0.87 -4.58 -6.81
C GLY A 87 0.70 -4.65 -8.32
N PRO A 88 0.31 -5.82 -8.84
CA PRO A 88 0.09 -5.96 -10.28
C PRO A 88 -0.98 -5.00 -10.77
N MET A 89 -0.71 -4.30 -11.85
CA MET A 89 -1.64 -3.33 -12.38
C MET A 89 -1.51 -3.25 -13.91
N PRO A 90 -2.49 -2.64 -14.61
CA PRO A 90 -2.41 -2.51 -16.06
C PRO A 90 -1.18 -1.70 -16.47
N HIS A 91 -0.62 -2.04 -17.62
CA HIS A 91 0.50 -1.28 -18.15
C HIS A 91 0.09 0.12 -18.57
N SER A 92 -1.08 0.24 -19.20
CA SER A 92 -1.56 1.53 -19.67
C SER A 92 -2.48 2.15 -18.65
N VAL A 93 -2.11 3.32 -18.17
CA VAL A 93 -2.92 4.10 -17.24
C VAL A 93 -2.92 5.54 -17.72
N LYS A 94 -3.90 6.32 -17.24
CA LYS A 94 -3.98 7.73 -17.61
C LYS A 94 -2.80 8.49 -17.01
N GLY A 95 -2.25 9.37 -17.81
CA GLY A 95 -1.21 10.27 -17.35
C GLY A 95 0.19 9.68 -17.35
N LYS A 96 0.38 8.49 -17.91
CA LYS A 96 1.72 7.91 -17.92
C LYS A 96 2.69 8.58 -18.89
N GLY A 97 2.15 9.37 -19.83
CA GLY A 97 2.98 10.08 -20.79
C GLY A 97 3.81 9.12 -21.63
N ASP A 98 5.09 9.40 -21.74
CA ASP A 98 6.01 8.60 -22.56
C ASP A 98 6.55 7.38 -21.87
N TYR A 99 6.21 7.17 -20.61
CA TYR A 99 6.69 6.00 -19.88
C TYR A 99 5.98 4.74 -20.37
N SER A 100 6.67 3.61 -20.29
CA SER A 100 6.13 2.35 -20.75
C SER A 100 4.97 1.86 -19.88
N SER A 101 4.92 2.29 -18.64
CA SER A 101 3.84 1.92 -17.73
C SER A 101 3.64 3.01 -16.69
N GLY A 102 2.46 2.97 -16.03
CA GLY A 102 2.20 3.90 -14.95
C GLY A 102 3.15 3.69 -13.79
N LEU A 103 3.48 2.44 -13.51
CA LEU A 103 4.41 2.14 -12.41
C LEU A 103 5.77 2.75 -12.68
N GLU A 104 6.26 2.63 -13.90
CA GLU A 104 7.54 3.22 -14.26
C GLU A 104 7.52 4.73 -14.08
N MET A 105 6.44 5.36 -14.48
CA MET A 105 6.28 6.80 -14.32
C MET A 105 6.32 7.17 -12.84
N LEU A 106 5.58 6.45 -12.01
CA LEU A 106 5.54 6.75 -10.57
C LEU A 106 6.91 6.64 -9.93
N LYS A 107 7.72 5.71 -10.42
CA LYS A 107 9.05 5.48 -9.84
C LYS A 107 10.09 6.48 -10.31
N ASN A 108 9.95 6.96 -11.52
CA ASN A 108 11.03 7.73 -12.16
C ASN A 108 10.74 9.22 -12.33
N GLU A 109 9.47 9.60 -12.42
CA GLU A 109 9.12 11.01 -12.60
C GLU A 109 9.20 11.73 -11.26
N PRO A 110 9.80 12.91 -11.19
CA PRO A 110 9.90 13.61 -9.92
C PRO A 110 8.54 14.09 -9.42
N GLY A 111 8.41 14.21 -8.12
CA GLY A 111 7.21 14.77 -7.51
C GLY A 111 6.21 13.76 -7.01
N TYR A 112 6.42 12.48 -7.30
CA TYR A 112 5.52 11.44 -6.79
C TYR A 112 5.96 10.96 -5.42
N PRO A 113 5.01 10.48 -4.60
CA PRO A 113 5.40 9.85 -3.32
C PRO A 113 6.30 8.65 -3.58
N ASP A 114 7.00 8.21 -2.55
CA ASP A 114 7.81 7.00 -2.66
C ASP A 114 6.93 5.84 -3.07
N VAL A 115 7.47 5.00 -3.96
CA VAL A 115 6.75 3.82 -4.44
C VAL A 115 7.46 2.58 -3.96
N VAL A 116 6.71 1.68 -3.34
CA VAL A 116 7.22 0.41 -2.88
C VAL A 116 6.39 -0.69 -3.51
N GLU A 117 7.03 -1.66 -4.10
CA GLU A 117 6.33 -2.75 -4.79
C GLU A 117 6.12 -3.93 -3.87
N CYS A 118 4.95 -4.57 -4.00
CA CYS A 118 4.69 -5.84 -3.33
C CYS A 118 5.30 -6.94 -4.19
N VAL A 119 6.36 -7.56 -3.70
CA VAL A 119 7.09 -8.56 -4.47
C VAL A 119 7.11 -9.87 -3.72
N THR A 120 6.80 -10.95 -4.41
CA THR A 120 6.88 -12.30 -3.88
C THR A 120 7.62 -13.14 -4.90
N SER A 121 8.73 -13.74 -4.49
CA SER A 121 9.57 -14.55 -5.39
C SER A 121 9.95 -13.76 -6.64
N GLU A 122 10.37 -12.53 -6.44
CA GLU A 122 10.85 -11.64 -7.50
C GLU A 122 9.78 -11.21 -8.50
N LYS A 123 8.54 -11.48 -8.19
CA LYS A 123 7.42 -11.07 -9.04
C LYS A 123 6.52 -10.13 -8.28
N LEU A 124 5.90 -9.24 -9.01
CA LEU A 124 4.94 -8.31 -8.45
C LEU A 124 3.69 -9.10 -8.08
N LYS A 125 3.50 -9.31 -6.80
CA LYS A 125 2.40 -10.10 -6.29
C LYS A 125 2.06 -9.69 -4.89
N VAL A 126 0.76 -9.49 -4.63
CA VAL A 126 0.29 -9.06 -3.32
C VAL A 126 -0.01 -10.29 -2.48
N THR A 127 0.68 -10.39 -1.35
CA THR A 127 0.46 -11.42 -0.34
C THR A 127 0.55 -10.73 1.00
N ARG A 128 0.16 -11.41 2.06
CA ARG A 128 0.32 -10.84 3.40
C ARG A 128 1.78 -10.50 3.67
N THR A 129 2.67 -11.39 3.29
CA THR A 129 4.09 -11.17 3.51
C THR A 129 4.58 -9.97 2.73
N SER A 130 4.19 -9.85 1.45
CA SER A 130 4.65 -8.73 0.65
C SER A 130 4.04 -7.41 1.13
N ILE A 131 2.82 -7.43 1.64
CA ILE A 131 2.21 -6.24 2.22
C ILE A 131 3.00 -5.80 3.44
N ASN A 132 3.33 -6.75 4.33
CA ASN A 132 4.10 -6.41 5.52
C ASN A 132 5.47 -5.87 5.20
N LYS A 133 6.15 -6.50 4.24
CA LYS A 133 7.47 -6.01 3.83
C LYS A 133 7.39 -4.62 3.23
N ALA A 134 6.36 -4.38 2.40
CA ALA A 134 6.20 -3.07 1.80
C ALA A 134 5.93 -2.00 2.86
N LEU A 135 5.09 -2.31 3.84
CA LEU A 135 4.82 -1.35 4.91
C LEU A 135 6.04 -1.12 5.78
N GLN A 136 6.84 -2.16 6.02
CA GLN A 136 8.08 -1.99 6.77
C GLN A 136 9.03 -1.07 6.02
N GLU A 137 9.10 -1.22 4.71
CA GLU A 137 9.96 -0.36 3.91
C GLU A 137 9.47 1.09 3.92
N VAL A 138 8.16 1.29 3.82
CA VAL A 138 7.59 2.64 3.91
C VAL A 138 7.92 3.25 5.26
N ASN A 139 7.74 2.47 6.33
CA ASN A 139 8.02 2.94 7.67
C ASN A 139 9.49 3.36 7.80
N TYR A 140 10.38 2.55 7.27
CA TYR A 140 11.80 2.85 7.30
C TYR A 140 12.12 4.15 6.55
N LYS A 141 11.52 4.32 5.38
CA LYS A 141 11.73 5.54 4.59
C LYS A 141 11.22 6.77 5.32
N LEU A 142 10.08 6.66 5.98
CA LEU A 142 9.54 7.77 6.75
C LEU A 142 10.40 8.10 7.95
N MET A 143 10.95 7.05 8.59
CA MET A 143 11.85 7.25 9.73
C MET A 143 13.11 8.00 9.33
N SER A 144 13.57 7.78 8.10
CA SER A 144 14.83 8.34 7.63
C SER A 144 14.72 9.76 7.09
N ARG A 145 13.54 10.32 7.03
CA ARG A 145 13.32 11.69 6.53
C ARG A 145 13.64 12.73 7.55
#